data_333c7d4b50c2088e2baf8b9e14700ba0
#
_entry.id   333c7d4b50c2088e2baf8b9e14700ba0
#
_cell.length_a   1.000
_cell.length_b   1.000
_cell.length_c   1.000
_cell.angle_alpha   90.00
_cell.angle_beta   90.00
_cell.angle_gamma   90.00
#
_symmetry.space_group_name_H-M   'P 1'
#
loop_
_entity.id
_entity.type
_entity.pdbx_description
1 polymer ?
#
loop_
_entity_poly.entity_id
_entity_poly.type
_entity_poly.pdbx_seq_one_letter_code
_entity_poly.pdbx_strand_id
1 'polypeptide(L)'
;ALAESDGPPLRQTRIGDAAGHRAHPGPRSTPTVAGGRLFALNQHADLVCLDAESGEKMWSVNLVDDFGGKMMSGWKYSESVLVDGDRVMCTPGGKDGTLLALNRHTGTRLWQTGDWTDPAAYSSVIVATIHDTRQYIQLTGRSVAGIEPESGNVLWRADREGKTAVVATPVVANDIVFVTSSYGVGCNAFRVSKHGKSWRAEEVYANKNIANHHGGVV
;
A
#
# COMPACT_ATOMS: atom_id res chain seq x y z
N ALA A 1 9.92 -20.16 5.91
CA ALA A 1 10.16 -20.68 4.55
C ALA A 1 9.87 -22.18 4.52
N LEU A 2 9.42 -22.66 3.39
CA LEU A 2 9.16 -24.07 3.14
C LEU A 2 10.11 -24.57 2.05
N ALA A 3 10.45 -25.87 2.08
CA ALA A 3 11.18 -26.50 1.00
C ALA A 3 10.28 -26.65 -0.23
N GLU A 4 10.82 -26.43 -1.42
CA GLU A 4 10.05 -26.48 -2.69
C GLU A 4 9.64 -27.91 -3.03
N SER A 5 10.47 -28.91 -2.68
CA SER A 5 10.27 -30.31 -3.04
C SER A 5 9.05 -30.95 -2.38
N ASP A 6 8.82 -30.70 -1.09
CA ASP A 6 7.86 -31.43 -0.25
C ASP A 6 7.22 -30.56 0.84
N GLY A 7 7.60 -29.29 0.91
CA GLY A 7 7.01 -28.30 1.78
C GLY A 7 7.36 -28.36 3.27
N PRO A 8 8.36 -29.11 3.77
CA PRO A 8 8.70 -29.05 5.17
C PRO A 8 9.23 -27.67 5.56
N PRO A 9 9.00 -27.24 6.81
CA PRO A 9 9.51 -25.96 7.28
C PRO A 9 11.05 -25.95 7.27
N LEU A 10 11.66 -25.04 6.51
CA LEU A 10 13.11 -24.79 6.55
C LEU A 10 13.45 -23.87 7.71
N ARG A 11 12.64 -22.87 7.96
CA ARG A 11 12.78 -21.92 9.05
C ARG A 11 11.48 -21.20 9.36
N GLN A 12 11.41 -20.64 10.57
CA GLN A 12 10.29 -19.81 11.03
C GLN A 12 10.83 -18.62 11.82
N THR A 13 10.39 -17.41 11.49
CA THR A 13 10.74 -16.19 12.20
C THR A 13 9.47 -15.49 12.67
N ARG A 14 9.44 -15.14 13.96
CA ARG A 14 8.34 -14.36 14.53
C ARG A 14 8.49 -12.89 14.16
N ILE A 15 7.46 -12.32 13.51
CA ILE A 15 7.43 -10.90 13.05
C ILE A 15 6.49 -10.02 13.88
N GLY A 16 6.04 -10.50 15.03
CA GLY A 16 5.14 -9.77 15.92
C GLY A 16 4.12 -10.71 16.57
N ASP A 17 3.09 -10.13 17.20
CA ASP A 17 2.05 -10.89 17.86
C ASP A 17 1.06 -11.47 16.86
N ALA A 18 0.65 -12.74 17.12
CA ALA A 18 -0.32 -13.46 16.31
C ALA A 18 -1.78 -13.02 16.59
N ALA A 19 -2.02 -12.41 17.74
CA ALA A 19 -3.35 -11.93 18.11
C ALA A 19 -3.82 -10.83 17.15
N GLY A 20 -5.04 -10.97 16.63
CA GLY A 20 -5.61 -10.07 15.63
C GLY A 20 -7.05 -9.74 15.89
N HIS A 21 -7.77 -9.35 14.85
CA HIS A 21 -9.20 -9.19 14.91
C HIS A 21 -9.85 -10.52 15.27
N ARG A 22 -10.75 -10.52 16.28
CA ARG A 22 -11.34 -11.75 16.84
C ARG A 22 -11.99 -12.67 15.81
N ALA A 23 -12.60 -12.10 14.75
CA ALA A 23 -13.25 -12.86 13.69
C ALA A 23 -12.30 -13.20 12.51
N HIS A 24 -11.13 -12.53 12.40
CA HIS A 24 -10.19 -12.69 11.29
C HIS A 24 -8.75 -12.63 11.85
N PRO A 25 -8.30 -13.66 12.57
CA PRO A 25 -6.95 -13.69 13.13
C PRO A 25 -5.88 -13.88 12.04
N GLY A 26 -4.70 -13.36 12.30
CA GLY A 26 -3.52 -13.52 11.45
C GLY A 26 -3.27 -12.41 10.44
N PRO A 27 -2.05 -12.37 9.89
CA PRO A 27 -1.66 -11.42 8.86
C PRO A 27 -2.40 -11.71 7.54
N ARG A 28 -2.67 -10.66 6.77
CA ARG A 28 -3.35 -10.74 5.46
C ARG A 28 -2.50 -10.16 4.33
N SER A 29 -1.35 -9.61 4.67
CA SER A 29 -0.37 -9.10 3.72
C SER A 29 0.40 -10.24 3.08
N THR A 30 0.75 -10.09 1.81
CA THR A 30 1.73 -10.96 1.15
C THR A 30 3.13 -10.40 1.40
N PRO A 31 4.09 -11.17 1.92
CA PRO A 31 5.47 -10.71 2.02
C PRO A 31 6.08 -10.45 0.65
N THR A 32 6.91 -9.41 0.56
CA THR A 32 7.63 -9.07 -0.67
C THR A 32 9.09 -9.47 -0.53
N VAL A 33 9.62 -10.19 -1.52
CA VAL A 33 11.04 -10.59 -1.58
C VAL A 33 11.76 -9.80 -2.66
N ALA A 34 12.83 -9.13 -2.29
CA ALA A 34 13.66 -8.36 -3.22
C ALA A 34 15.10 -8.27 -2.74
N GLY A 35 16.07 -8.57 -3.63
CA GLY A 35 17.49 -8.40 -3.37
C GLY A 35 18.00 -9.14 -2.11
N GLY A 36 17.61 -10.40 -1.94
CA GLY A 36 17.99 -11.21 -0.78
C GLY A 36 17.33 -10.83 0.54
N ARG A 37 16.32 -9.99 0.52
CA ARG A 37 15.56 -9.54 1.69
C ARG A 37 14.09 -9.88 1.56
N LEU A 38 13.44 -10.13 2.68
CA LEU A 38 11.99 -10.32 2.79
C LEU A 38 11.40 -9.22 3.67
N PHE A 39 10.37 -8.56 3.14
CA PHE A 39 9.64 -7.50 3.81
C PHE A 39 8.23 -7.98 4.12
N ALA A 40 7.83 -7.90 5.38
CA ALA A 40 6.52 -8.35 5.84
C ALA A 40 5.90 -7.33 6.78
N LEU A 41 4.66 -6.96 6.50
CA LEU A 41 3.84 -6.10 7.35
C LEU A 41 2.84 -6.97 8.10
N ASN A 42 2.84 -6.89 9.43
CA ASN A 42 1.84 -7.58 10.22
C ASN A 42 0.61 -6.68 10.47
N GLN A 43 -0.43 -7.27 11.03
CA GLN A 43 -1.69 -6.58 11.33
C GLN A 43 -1.57 -5.47 12.40
N HIS A 44 -0.53 -5.51 13.24
CA HIS A 44 -0.25 -4.53 14.29
C HIS A 44 0.64 -3.39 13.83
N ALA A 45 0.83 -3.26 12.51
CA ALA A 45 1.64 -2.24 11.86
C ALA A 45 3.16 -2.46 11.96
N ASP A 46 3.63 -3.61 12.46
CA ASP A 46 5.06 -3.90 12.42
C ASP A 46 5.46 -4.29 11.00
N LEU A 47 6.29 -3.47 10.39
CA LEU A 47 6.97 -3.74 9.14
C LEU A 47 8.39 -4.22 9.46
N VAL A 48 8.69 -5.45 9.06
CA VAL A 48 9.98 -6.07 9.31
C VAL A 48 10.71 -6.38 8.02
N CYS A 49 12.02 -6.23 8.04
CA CYS A 49 12.92 -6.71 7.01
C CYS A 49 13.73 -7.89 7.57
N LEU A 50 13.67 -9.01 6.89
CA LEU A 50 14.44 -10.20 7.21
C LEU A 50 15.44 -10.46 6.09
N ASP A 51 16.57 -11.05 6.45
CA ASP A 51 17.41 -11.74 5.48
C ASP A 51 16.62 -12.92 4.90
N ALA A 52 16.55 -13.02 3.58
CA ALA A 52 15.68 -14.00 2.93
C ALA A 52 16.24 -15.42 3.02
N GLU A 53 17.54 -15.61 3.27
CA GLU A 53 18.19 -16.91 3.41
C GLU A 53 18.15 -17.41 4.86
N SER A 54 18.63 -16.60 5.80
CA SER A 54 18.71 -16.99 7.22
C SER A 54 17.41 -16.80 7.99
N GLY A 55 16.56 -15.83 7.57
CA GLY A 55 15.39 -15.37 8.31
C GLY A 55 15.74 -14.46 9.49
N GLU A 56 16.97 -13.99 9.59
CA GLU A 56 17.40 -13.03 10.60
C GLU A 56 16.75 -11.68 10.39
N LYS A 57 16.33 -11.03 11.49
CA LYS A 57 15.72 -9.69 11.44
C LYS A 57 16.79 -8.63 11.28
N MET A 58 16.78 -7.94 10.13
CA MET A 58 17.71 -6.87 9.79
C MET A 58 17.29 -5.54 10.41
N TRP A 59 16.00 -5.19 10.31
CA TRP A 59 15.40 -4.02 10.93
C TRP A 59 13.88 -4.22 11.08
N SER A 60 13.28 -3.39 11.92
CA SER A 60 11.82 -3.30 12.05
C SER A 60 11.41 -1.87 12.46
N VAL A 61 10.22 -1.48 12.01
CA VAL A 61 9.55 -0.22 12.40
C VAL A 61 8.08 -0.52 12.64
N ASN A 62 7.41 0.35 13.41
CA ASN A 62 5.96 0.27 13.59
C ASN A 62 5.29 1.49 12.92
N LEU A 63 4.36 1.25 11.98
CA LEU A 63 3.74 2.33 11.21
C LEU A 63 2.88 3.28 12.07
N VAL A 64 2.36 2.80 13.20
CA VAL A 64 1.57 3.61 14.12
C VAL A 64 2.47 4.43 15.03
N ASP A 65 3.38 3.76 15.73
CA ASP A 65 4.18 4.38 16.80
C ASP A 65 5.25 5.30 16.24
N ASP A 66 5.90 4.90 15.12
CA ASP A 66 7.02 5.65 14.55
C ASP A 66 6.58 6.70 13.51
N PHE A 67 5.40 6.53 12.88
CA PHE A 67 4.97 7.36 11.74
C PHE A 67 3.54 7.90 11.86
N GLY A 68 2.93 7.83 13.04
CA GLY A 68 1.61 8.39 13.30
C GLY A 68 0.45 7.70 12.56
N GLY A 69 0.63 6.42 12.24
CA GLY A 69 -0.26 5.65 11.38
C GLY A 69 -1.69 5.54 11.92
N LYS A 70 -2.65 5.58 10.99
CA LYS A 70 -4.08 5.47 11.28
C LYS A 70 -4.80 4.70 10.19
N MET A 71 -5.51 3.65 10.57
CA MET A 71 -6.38 2.88 9.67
C MET A 71 -7.78 3.49 9.54
N MET A 72 -8.42 3.29 8.37
CA MET A 72 -9.79 3.69 8.12
C MET A 72 -10.81 2.92 8.97
N SER A 73 -10.47 1.71 9.42
CA SER A 73 -11.37 0.85 10.21
C SER A 73 -10.58 -0.11 11.12
N GLY A 74 -11.31 -0.89 11.94
CA GLY A 74 -10.76 -1.74 12.99
C GLY A 74 -10.10 -3.05 12.55
N TRP A 75 -10.04 -3.38 11.24
CA TRP A 75 -9.52 -4.68 10.77
C TRP A 75 -8.00 -4.74 10.64
N LYS A 76 -7.30 -3.70 11.08
CA LYS A 76 -5.85 -3.67 11.14
C LYS A 76 -5.17 -3.61 9.76
N TYR A 77 -3.83 -3.44 9.74
CA TYR A 77 -3.05 -3.35 8.52
C TYR A 77 -3.04 -4.67 7.73
N SER A 78 -3.10 -4.59 6.41
CA SER A 78 -3.09 -5.76 5.53
C SER A 78 -2.60 -5.47 4.09
N GLU A 79 -2.08 -4.29 3.81
CA GLU A 79 -1.44 -4.03 2.51
C GLU A 79 -0.18 -4.89 2.35
N SER A 80 0.15 -5.23 1.12
CA SER A 80 1.43 -5.83 0.75
C SER A 80 2.38 -4.69 0.34
N VAL A 81 3.53 -4.60 1.02
CA VAL A 81 4.46 -3.49 0.77
C VAL A 81 5.10 -3.60 -0.61
N LEU A 82 5.27 -2.47 -1.27
CA LEU A 82 5.98 -2.38 -2.54
C LEU A 82 7.46 -2.15 -2.28
N VAL A 83 8.33 -2.90 -2.98
CA VAL A 83 9.77 -2.62 -3.03
C VAL A 83 10.12 -2.09 -4.40
N ASP A 84 10.70 -0.90 -4.44
CA ASP A 84 11.10 -0.21 -5.67
C ASP A 84 12.52 0.38 -5.53
N GLY A 85 13.49 -0.25 -6.19
CA GLY A 85 14.89 0.11 -6.03
C GLY A 85 15.33 0.01 -4.57
N ASP A 86 15.79 1.12 -4.01
CA ASP A 86 16.21 1.20 -2.60
C ASP A 86 15.09 1.67 -1.65
N ARG A 87 13.84 1.65 -2.10
CA ARG A 87 12.68 2.07 -1.33
C ARG A 87 11.76 0.91 -0.97
N VAL A 88 11.23 0.96 0.23
CA VAL A 88 10.06 0.17 0.67
C VAL A 88 8.92 1.15 0.86
N MET A 89 7.83 0.93 0.13
CA MET A 89 6.64 1.77 0.17
C MET A 89 5.58 1.11 1.02
N CYS A 90 4.98 1.87 1.93
CA CYS A 90 3.86 1.44 2.76
C CYS A 90 2.97 2.62 3.12
N THR A 91 1.76 2.32 3.61
CA THR A 91 0.72 3.30 3.89
C THR A 91 0.41 3.35 5.39
N PRO A 92 1.18 4.10 6.21
CA PRO A 92 0.79 4.33 7.59
C PRO A 92 -0.58 5.01 7.67
N GLY A 93 -0.87 5.97 6.81
CA GLY A 93 -2.06 6.81 6.89
C GLY A 93 -2.01 7.78 8.08
N GLY A 94 -2.97 8.71 8.15
CA GLY A 94 -3.11 9.60 9.31
C GLY A 94 -2.44 10.95 9.16
N LYS A 95 -2.40 11.69 10.25
CA LYS A 95 -2.08 13.13 10.27
C LYS A 95 -0.65 13.47 9.83
N ASP A 96 0.27 12.55 9.98
CA ASP A 96 1.69 12.77 9.66
C ASP A 96 2.02 12.40 8.20
N GLY A 97 1.03 11.94 7.44
CA GLY A 97 1.09 11.63 6.02
C GLY A 97 0.60 10.23 5.68
N THR A 98 -0.02 10.09 4.52
CA THR A 98 -0.66 8.84 4.10
C THR A 98 0.33 7.80 3.62
N LEU A 99 1.25 8.19 2.72
CA LEU A 99 2.22 7.29 2.10
C LEU A 99 3.63 7.53 2.65
N LEU A 100 4.38 6.46 2.86
CA LEU A 100 5.71 6.47 3.44
C LEU A 100 6.69 5.71 2.54
N ALA A 101 7.86 6.29 2.32
CA ALA A 101 9.02 5.62 1.75
C ALA A 101 10.10 5.43 2.81
N LEU A 102 10.56 4.19 2.94
CA LEU A 102 11.68 3.83 3.81
C LEU A 102 12.87 3.36 2.96
N ASN A 103 14.07 3.61 3.44
CA ASN A 103 15.27 2.99 2.90
C ASN A 103 15.21 1.47 3.16
N ARG A 104 15.24 0.66 2.11
CA ARG A 104 15.08 -0.80 2.22
C ARG A 104 16.19 -1.49 3.03
N HIS A 105 17.36 -0.87 3.14
CA HIS A 105 18.52 -1.44 3.83
C HIS A 105 18.52 -1.17 5.32
N THR A 106 17.98 -0.01 5.73
CA THR A 106 18.08 0.49 7.11
C THR A 106 16.73 0.67 7.81
N GLY A 107 15.60 0.71 7.07
CA GLY A 107 14.29 1.04 7.62
C GLY A 107 14.12 2.54 7.95
N THR A 108 15.08 3.38 7.65
CA THR A 108 14.99 4.83 7.92
C THR A 108 14.05 5.51 6.94
N ARG A 109 13.27 6.49 7.42
CA ARG A 109 12.38 7.28 6.57
C ARG A 109 13.15 8.08 5.55
N LEU A 110 12.80 7.93 4.28
CA LEU A 110 13.25 8.79 3.17
C LEU A 110 12.33 9.99 3.06
N TRP A 111 11.02 9.75 3.00
CA TRP A 111 9.97 10.77 3.03
C TRP A 111 8.63 10.16 3.48
N GLN A 112 7.72 11.04 3.87
CA GLN A 112 6.30 10.75 4.11
C GLN A 112 5.51 11.91 3.52
N THR A 113 4.36 11.63 2.87
CA THR A 113 3.56 12.68 2.21
C THR A 113 3.10 13.72 3.24
N GLY A 114 3.32 15.02 2.95
CA GLY A 114 2.91 16.09 3.86
C GLY A 114 1.46 16.52 3.69
N ASP A 115 1.03 16.67 2.43
CA ASP A 115 -0.27 17.28 2.11
C ASP A 115 -1.40 16.24 1.90
N TRP A 116 -1.11 14.97 2.05
CA TRP A 116 -2.06 13.88 1.99
C TRP A 116 -2.09 13.12 3.30
N THR A 117 -3.20 13.22 4.04
CA THR A 117 -3.34 12.74 5.43
C THR A 117 -4.52 11.80 5.62
N ASP A 118 -4.91 11.09 4.58
CA ASP A 118 -5.97 10.09 4.64
C ASP A 118 -5.57 8.92 5.53
N PRO A 119 -6.51 8.33 6.28
CA PRO A 119 -6.27 7.05 6.94
C PRO A 119 -5.95 5.95 5.92
N ALA A 120 -5.07 5.03 6.30
CA ALA A 120 -4.75 3.87 5.49
C ALA A 120 -5.99 3.00 5.23
N ALA A 121 -6.08 2.46 4.02
CA ALA A 121 -7.02 1.41 3.68
C ALA A 121 -6.31 0.04 3.65
N TYR A 122 -6.77 -0.88 2.82
CA TYR A 122 -6.23 -2.24 2.71
C TYR A 122 -5.60 -2.48 1.34
N SER A 123 -5.72 -1.51 0.45
CA SER A 123 -5.12 -1.49 -0.89
C SER A 123 -3.60 -1.38 -0.79
N SER A 124 -2.91 -2.01 -1.73
CA SER A 124 -1.46 -1.92 -1.83
C SER A 124 -1.03 -0.86 -2.83
N VAL A 125 0.13 -0.26 -2.57
CA VAL A 125 0.76 0.72 -3.47
C VAL A 125 1.19 0.04 -4.76
N ILE A 126 1.01 0.71 -5.89
CA ILE A 126 1.57 0.29 -7.18
C ILE A 126 2.49 1.36 -7.76
N VAL A 127 3.32 0.93 -8.71
CA VAL A 127 4.09 1.82 -9.59
C VAL A 127 3.41 1.89 -10.95
N ALA A 128 3.28 3.09 -11.49
CA ALA A 128 2.82 3.30 -12.85
C ALA A 128 3.60 4.45 -13.52
N THR A 129 3.62 4.45 -14.85
CA THR A 129 4.11 5.58 -15.64
C THR A 129 2.92 6.20 -16.37
N ILE A 130 2.64 7.47 -16.10
CA ILE A 130 1.57 8.25 -16.71
C ILE A 130 2.20 9.52 -17.29
N HIS A 131 1.98 9.81 -18.58
CA HIS A 131 2.62 10.93 -19.30
C HIS A 131 4.14 10.97 -19.07
N ASP A 132 4.82 9.84 -19.32
CA ASP A 132 6.27 9.64 -19.17
C ASP A 132 6.81 9.94 -17.76
N THR A 133 5.93 10.03 -16.78
CA THR A 133 6.30 10.29 -15.39
C THR A 133 5.98 9.07 -14.55
N ARG A 134 7.03 8.47 -13.96
CA ARG A 134 6.91 7.39 -12.98
C ARG A 134 6.31 7.93 -11.69
N GLN A 135 5.36 7.24 -11.13
CA GLN A 135 4.66 7.64 -9.91
C GLN A 135 4.19 6.43 -9.11
N TYR A 136 4.05 6.61 -7.82
CA TYR A 136 3.35 5.68 -6.95
C TYR A 136 1.87 6.02 -6.93
N ILE A 137 1.02 5.01 -7.10
CA ILE A 137 -0.43 5.17 -7.04
C ILE A 137 -0.94 4.42 -5.81
N GLN A 138 -1.71 5.13 -4.97
CA GLN A 138 -2.32 4.51 -3.79
C GLN A 138 -3.77 4.92 -3.64
N LEU A 139 -4.60 3.96 -3.23
CA LEU A 139 -6.02 4.12 -2.95
C LEU A 139 -6.27 4.03 -1.45
N THR A 140 -6.97 5.02 -0.90
CA THR A 140 -7.42 5.05 0.49
C THR A 140 -8.94 4.90 0.59
N GLY A 141 -9.47 5.05 1.80
CA GLY A 141 -10.92 5.14 2.03
C GLY A 141 -11.52 6.50 1.65
N ARG A 142 -10.72 7.48 1.20
CA ARG A 142 -11.17 8.84 0.89
C ARG A 142 -10.78 9.33 -0.48
N SER A 143 -9.66 8.86 -1.01
CA SER A 143 -9.12 9.34 -2.28
C SER A 143 -8.19 8.32 -2.94
N VAL A 144 -7.87 8.55 -4.20
CA VAL A 144 -6.77 7.96 -4.93
C VAL A 144 -5.78 9.05 -5.31
N ALA A 145 -4.49 8.79 -5.21
CA ALA A 145 -3.46 9.78 -5.51
C ALA A 145 -2.26 9.19 -6.25
N GLY A 146 -1.63 10.04 -7.06
CA GLY A 146 -0.33 9.80 -7.68
C GLY A 146 0.75 10.62 -7.00
N ILE A 147 1.86 9.97 -6.63
CA ILE A 147 2.92 10.52 -5.78
C ILE A 147 4.25 10.46 -6.52
N GLU A 148 5.01 11.55 -6.45
CA GLU A 148 6.36 11.63 -7.01
C GLU A 148 7.33 10.73 -6.19
N PRO A 149 8.05 9.80 -6.86
CA PRO A 149 8.86 8.81 -6.16
C PRO A 149 10.03 9.39 -5.33
N GLU A 150 10.61 10.49 -5.77
CA GLU A 150 11.82 11.04 -5.13
C GLU A 150 11.50 11.89 -3.91
N SER A 151 10.44 12.68 -3.97
CA SER A 151 10.11 13.66 -2.94
C SER A 151 8.95 13.27 -2.02
N GLY A 152 8.07 12.37 -2.49
CA GLY A 152 6.80 12.10 -1.81
C GLY A 152 5.72 13.17 -2.04
N ASN A 153 5.94 14.13 -2.94
CA ASN A 153 4.96 15.15 -3.27
C ASN A 153 3.75 14.54 -4.00
N VAL A 154 2.56 15.00 -3.65
CA VAL A 154 1.34 14.65 -4.36
C VAL A 154 1.33 15.34 -5.73
N LEU A 155 1.38 14.55 -6.80
CA LEU A 155 1.24 15.07 -8.16
C LEU A 155 -0.23 15.39 -8.47
N TRP A 156 -1.11 14.47 -8.17
CA TRP A 156 -2.55 14.61 -8.33
C TRP A 156 -3.29 13.78 -7.29
N ARG A 157 -4.52 14.18 -7.00
CA ARG A 157 -5.45 13.44 -6.14
C ARG A 157 -6.87 13.58 -6.67
N ALA A 158 -7.63 12.51 -6.60
CA ALA A 158 -9.07 12.50 -6.86
C ALA A 158 -9.81 11.98 -5.62
N ASP A 159 -10.80 12.73 -5.18
CA ASP A 159 -11.65 12.31 -4.07
C ASP A 159 -12.50 11.11 -4.51
N ARG A 160 -12.51 10.09 -3.68
CA ARG A 160 -13.28 8.87 -3.88
C ARG A 160 -13.60 8.24 -2.53
N GLU A 161 -14.81 8.46 -2.05
CA GLU A 161 -15.22 7.93 -0.76
C GLU A 161 -15.47 6.42 -0.84
N GLY A 162 -14.76 5.67 -0.01
CA GLY A 162 -14.95 4.25 0.24
C GLY A 162 -15.73 3.99 1.53
N LYS A 163 -16.29 2.79 1.66
CA LYS A 163 -17.02 2.37 2.86
C LYS A 163 -16.43 1.09 3.41
N THR A 164 -16.43 0.95 4.73
CA THR A 164 -16.09 -0.26 5.49
C THR A 164 -14.69 -0.78 5.21
N ALA A 165 -14.41 -1.23 3.99
CA ALA A 165 -13.10 -1.70 3.55
C ALA A 165 -12.87 -1.37 2.07
N VAL A 166 -11.69 -0.81 1.79
CA VAL A 166 -11.19 -0.54 0.44
C VAL A 166 -9.95 -1.40 0.25
N VAL A 167 -10.09 -2.48 -0.51
CA VAL A 167 -9.10 -3.56 -0.57
C VAL A 167 -8.39 -3.64 -1.93
N ALA A 168 -9.14 -3.52 -3.02
CA ALA A 168 -8.62 -3.71 -4.37
C ALA A 168 -7.51 -2.70 -4.69
N THR A 169 -6.44 -3.20 -5.26
CA THR A 169 -5.31 -2.40 -5.75
C THR A 169 -5.75 -1.63 -7.01
N PRO A 170 -5.34 -0.35 -7.18
CA PRO A 170 -5.60 0.40 -8.40
C PRO A 170 -5.03 -0.30 -9.64
N VAL A 171 -5.69 -0.12 -10.78
CA VAL A 171 -5.19 -0.55 -12.09
C VAL A 171 -4.98 0.67 -12.96
N VAL A 172 -3.87 0.71 -13.69
CA VAL A 172 -3.53 1.83 -14.57
C VAL A 172 -3.38 1.34 -16.00
N ALA A 173 -4.08 1.98 -16.91
CA ALA A 173 -3.95 1.77 -18.34
C ALA A 173 -3.80 3.13 -19.04
N ASN A 174 -2.62 3.41 -19.60
CA ASN A 174 -2.26 4.70 -20.17
C ASN A 174 -2.42 5.84 -19.15
N ASP A 175 -3.38 6.75 -19.39
CA ASP A 175 -3.72 7.89 -18.54
C ASP A 175 -4.94 7.63 -17.62
N ILE A 176 -5.49 6.42 -17.64
CA ILE A 176 -6.66 6.05 -16.84
C ILE A 176 -6.25 5.27 -15.60
N VAL A 177 -6.70 5.72 -14.45
CA VAL A 177 -6.59 5.04 -13.17
C VAL A 177 -7.96 4.50 -12.79
N PHE A 178 -8.07 3.18 -12.71
CA PHE A 178 -9.30 2.49 -12.30
C PHE A 178 -9.19 2.01 -10.86
N VAL A 179 -10.24 2.24 -10.09
CA VAL A 179 -10.36 1.81 -8.69
C VAL A 179 -11.73 1.21 -8.43
N THR A 180 -11.78 0.23 -7.56
CA THR A 180 -13.06 -0.41 -7.18
C THR A 180 -13.07 -0.80 -5.71
N SER A 181 -14.24 -0.85 -5.12
CA SER A 181 -14.47 -1.43 -3.80
C SER A 181 -15.91 -1.91 -3.66
N SER A 182 -16.16 -2.75 -2.67
CA SER A 182 -17.48 -3.27 -2.33
C SER A 182 -18.30 -2.30 -1.46
N TYR A 183 -19.25 -2.83 -0.72
CA TYR A 183 -20.13 -2.12 0.24
C TYR A 183 -20.99 -1.02 -0.43
N GLY A 184 -21.43 -1.27 -1.67
CA GLY A 184 -22.31 -0.35 -2.42
C GLY A 184 -21.61 0.88 -2.98
N VAL A 185 -20.28 0.89 -3.01
CA VAL A 185 -19.48 1.99 -3.61
C VAL A 185 -19.30 1.77 -5.11
N GLY A 186 -18.81 0.58 -5.52
CA GLY A 186 -18.58 0.27 -6.93
C GLY A 186 -17.19 0.68 -7.42
N CYS A 187 -17.11 1.11 -8.67
CA CYS A 187 -15.86 1.51 -9.31
C CYS A 187 -15.91 2.94 -9.83
N ASN A 188 -14.71 3.53 -9.98
CA ASN A 188 -14.49 4.81 -10.64
C ASN A 188 -13.28 4.68 -11.58
N ALA A 189 -13.31 5.41 -12.67
CA ALA A 189 -12.18 5.62 -13.55
C ALA A 189 -11.85 7.11 -13.60
N PHE A 190 -10.59 7.44 -13.39
CA PHE A 190 -10.08 8.81 -13.42
C PHE A 190 -9.09 8.94 -14.56
N ARG A 191 -9.27 9.98 -15.39
CA ARG A 191 -8.26 10.38 -16.36
C ARG A 191 -7.28 11.33 -15.69
N VAL A 192 -6.02 10.97 -15.72
CA VAL A 192 -4.92 11.81 -15.24
C VAL A 192 -4.34 12.58 -16.42
N SER A 193 -4.29 13.90 -16.32
CA SER A 193 -3.71 14.78 -17.32
C SER A 193 -2.56 15.60 -16.76
N LYS A 194 -1.60 15.96 -17.64
CA LYS A 194 -0.43 16.76 -17.30
C LYS A 194 -0.32 17.96 -18.25
N HIS A 195 -0.27 19.16 -17.67
CA HIS A 195 -0.08 20.40 -18.40
C HIS A 195 1.13 21.16 -17.82
N GLY A 196 2.27 21.04 -18.48
CA GLY A 196 3.54 21.53 -17.95
C GLY A 196 3.90 20.83 -16.64
N LYS A 197 3.93 21.57 -15.54
CA LYS A 197 4.17 21.03 -14.19
C LYS A 197 2.88 20.69 -13.41
N SER A 198 1.73 21.07 -13.93
CA SER A 198 0.44 20.89 -13.25
C SER A 198 -0.19 19.56 -13.65
N TRP A 199 -0.73 18.87 -12.66
CA TRP A 199 -1.42 17.61 -12.80
C TRP A 199 -2.89 17.75 -12.41
N ARG A 200 -3.74 16.98 -13.05
CA ARG A 200 -5.17 16.92 -12.75
C ARG A 200 -5.69 15.49 -12.93
N ALA A 201 -6.58 15.06 -12.05
CA ALA A 201 -7.34 13.84 -12.21
C ALA A 201 -8.82 14.18 -12.29
N GLU A 202 -9.51 13.69 -13.31
CA GLU A 202 -10.93 13.92 -13.55
C GLU A 202 -11.67 12.59 -13.65
N GLU A 203 -12.81 12.48 -12.97
CA GLU A 203 -13.65 11.29 -13.10
C GLU A 203 -14.20 11.18 -14.52
N VAL A 204 -13.94 10.02 -15.17
CA VAL A 204 -14.45 9.69 -16.49
C VAL A 204 -15.80 8.98 -16.38
N TYR A 205 -15.90 8.05 -15.41
CA TYR A 205 -17.15 7.39 -15.06
C TYR A 205 -17.12 6.82 -13.65
N ALA A 206 -18.31 6.58 -13.10
CA ALA A 206 -18.55 5.79 -11.90
C ALA A 206 -19.64 4.74 -12.17
N ASN A 207 -19.50 3.54 -11.59
CA ASN A 207 -20.48 2.48 -11.76
C ASN A 207 -20.60 1.63 -10.49
N LYS A 208 -21.79 1.59 -9.89
CA LYS A 208 -22.05 0.84 -8.65
C LYS A 208 -22.24 -0.66 -8.88
N ASN A 209 -22.45 -1.09 -10.12
CA ASN A 209 -22.65 -2.51 -10.45
C ASN A 209 -21.33 -3.29 -10.58
N ILE A 210 -20.20 -2.59 -10.72
CA ILE A 210 -18.86 -3.18 -10.76
C ILE A 210 -18.24 -2.99 -9.39
N ALA A 211 -18.32 -4.00 -8.55
CA ALA A 211 -17.82 -3.97 -7.20
C ALA A 211 -16.87 -5.13 -6.93
N ASN A 212 -15.72 -4.84 -6.31
CA ASN A 212 -14.76 -5.85 -5.89
C ASN A 212 -14.61 -5.81 -4.37
N HIS A 213 -14.78 -6.97 -3.71
CA HIS A 213 -14.66 -7.09 -2.28
C HIS A 213 -13.23 -7.44 -1.86
N HIS A 214 -12.67 -8.48 -2.49
CA HIS A 214 -11.33 -8.98 -2.25
C HIS A 214 -10.67 -9.36 -3.58
N GLY A 215 -9.36 -9.34 -3.61
CA GLY A 215 -8.57 -9.70 -4.78
C GLY A 215 -8.28 -8.53 -5.72
N GLY A 216 -7.61 -8.85 -6.81
CA GLY A 216 -7.22 -7.90 -7.83
C GLY A 216 -8.30 -7.71 -8.91
N VAL A 217 -8.07 -6.71 -9.74
CA VAL A 217 -8.78 -6.44 -11.00
C VAL A 217 -7.76 -6.53 -12.12
N VAL A 218 -8.15 -7.08 -13.26
CA VAL A 218 -7.30 -7.23 -14.46
C VAL A 218 -7.96 -6.54 -15.64
#